data_7034ff80a91e2bef24575b910899133d
#
_entry.id   7034ff80a91e2bef24575b910899133d
#
_cell.length_a   1.000
_cell.length_b   1.000
_cell.length_c   1.000
_cell.angle_alpha   90.00
_cell.angle_beta   90.00
_cell.angle_gamma   90.00
#
_symmetry.space_group_name_H-M   'P 1'
#
loop_
_entity.id
_entity.type
_entity.pdbx_description
1 polymer ?
#
loop_
_entity_poly.entity_id
_entity_poly.type
_entity_poly.pdbx_seq_one_letter_code
_entity_poly.pdbx_strand_id
1 'polypeptide(L)'
;FLNHMLTLIDQNSRVITVEDAREIRVPQKNRVHFVLSRTEQTNDFNYARLLDLVVRMTPDVIIGGEISTDNASVLWEMLGTGHDHFYTTIHAESAEAAYAAFADRILHTQPAYDRGELIAEMKKKIRVVQLSRDGTLRAVTEVV
;
A
#
# COMPACT_ATOMS: atom_id res chain seq x y z
N PHE A 1 12.60 -0.82 7.20
CA PHE A 1 12.27 0.58 6.92
C PHE A 1 10.84 0.90 7.35
N LEU A 2 9.80 0.27 6.75
CA LEU A 2 8.40 0.58 7.05
C LEU A 2 8.10 0.50 8.56
N ASN A 3 8.50 -0.59 9.23
CA ASN A 3 8.32 -0.72 10.68
C ASN A 3 8.98 0.41 11.50
N HIS A 4 10.09 0.99 11.00
CA HIS A 4 10.70 2.15 11.63
C HIS A 4 9.88 3.42 11.37
N MET A 5 9.41 3.64 10.15
CA MET A 5 8.54 4.79 9.83
C MET A 5 7.31 4.84 10.73
N LEU A 6 6.73 3.68 11.06
CA LEU A 6 5.55 3.59 11.94
C LEU A 6 5.83 4.09 13.37
N THR A 7 7.07 4.07 13.83
CA THR A 7 7.43 4.62 15.14
C THR A 7 7.39 6.15 15.18
N LEU A 8 7.40 6.80 14.00
CA LEU A 8 7.36 8.26 13.85
C LEU A 8 5.92 8.81 13.75
N ILE A 9 4.94 7.92 13.56
CA ILE A 9 3.51 8.27 13.54
C ILE A 9 3.03 8.51 14.96
N ASP A 10 2.08 9.43 15.13
CA ASP A 10 1.48 9.72 16.44
C ASP A 10 1.00 8.43 17.12
N GLN A 11 1.37 8.26 18.39
CA GLN A 11 1.03 7.08 19.18
C GLN A 11 -0.47 6.94 19.46
N ASN A 12 -1.25 8.02 19.30
CA ASN A 12 -2.71 8.02 19.45
C ASN A 12 -3.44 7.68 18.15
N SER A 13 -2.73 7.63 17.01
CA SER A 13 -3.33 7.30 15.72
C SER A 13 -3.96 5.92 15.72
N ARG A 14 -5.11 5.81 15.07
CA ARG A 14 -5.74 4.54 14.75
C ARG A 14 -5.10 3.96 13.48
N VAL A 15 -4.35 2.88 13.65
CA VAL A 15 -3.61 2.24 12.55
C VAL A 15 -4.26 0.92 12.18
N ILE A 16 -4.54 0.75 10.90
CA ILE A 16 -5.07 -0.51 10.37
C ILE A 16 -4.08 -1.07 9.34
N THR A 17 -3.73 -2.35 9.47
CA THR A 17 -2.91 -3.05 8.48
C THR A 17 -3.73 -4.07 7.71
N VAL A 18 -3.41 -4.21 6.43
CA VAL A 18 -3.95 -5.25 5.54
C VAL A 18 -2.77 -5.95 4.89
N GLU A 19 -2.55 -7.21 5.23
CA GLU A 19 -1.36 -7.98 4.87
C GLU A 19 -1.72 -9.38 4.34
N ASP A 20 -0.90 -9.94 3.46
CA ASP A 20 -1.01 -11.35 3.04
C ASP A 20 -0.51 -12.30 4.14
N ALA A 21 0.51 -11.87 4.86
CA ALA A 21 1.06 -12.52 6.04
C ALA A 21 1.50 -11.44 7.04
N ARG A 22 1.38 -11.73 8.33
CA ARG A 22 1.64 -10.74 9.37
C ARG A 22 3.13 -10.48 9.54
N GLU A 23 3.61 -9.33 9.00
CA GLU A 23 5.00 -8.90 9.08
C GLU A 23 5.16 -7.51 9.71
N ILE A 24 4.11 -6.69 9.65
CA ILE A 24 4.13 -5.30 10.11
C ILE A 24 3.94 -5.22 11.62
N ARG A 25 4.86 -4.50 12.27
CA ARG A 25 4.83 -4.24 13.72
C ARG A 25 4.36 -2.82 13.97
N VAL A 26 3.13 -2.68 14.39
CA VAL A 26 2.50 -1.40 14.72
C VAL A 26 2.69 -1.10 16.20
N PRO A 27 3.40 -0.01 16.58
CA PRO A 27 3.61 0.36 17.98
C PRO A 27 2.39 1.03 18.62
N GLN A 28 1.48 1.62 17.84
CA GLN A 28 0.30 2.31 18.32
C GLN A 28 -0.64 1.34 19.09
N LYS A 29 -1.26 1.83 20.16
CA LYS A 29 -2.19 1.04 20.97
C LYS A 29 -3.51 0.78 20.25
N ASN A 30 -4.03 1.79 19.52
CA ASN A 30 -5.25 1.68 18.72
C ASN A 30 -4.89 1.13 17.33
N ARG A 31 -4.85 -0.20 17.22
CA ARG A 31 -4.48 -0.88 15.98
C ARG A 31 -5.34 -2.08 15.71
N VAL A 32 -5.54 -2.36 14.43
CA VAL A 32 -6.18 -3.59 13.93
C VAL A 32 -5.31 -4.18 12.83
N HIS A 33 -5.13 -5.49 12.84
CA HIS A 33 -4.42 -6.22 11.82
C HIS A 33 -5.38 -7.15 11.07
N PHE A 34 -5.54 -6.94 9.79
CA PHE A 34 -6.19 -7.87 8.89
C PHE A 34 -5.15 -8.67 8.13
N VAL A 35 -5.32 -9.98 8.12
CA VAL A 35 -4.52 -10.89 7.30
C VAL A 35 -5.46 -11.56 6.33
N LEU A 36 -5.19 -11.40 5.04
CA LEU A 36 -5.96 -12.01 3.96
C LEU A 36 -4.99 -12.70 3.00
N SER A 37 -4.75 -13.98 3.24
CA SER A 37 -3.93 -14.80 2.38
C SER A 37 -4.55 -14.91 0.98
N ARG A 38 -3.71 -14.90 -0.05
CA ARG A 38 -4.14 -15.04 -1.46
C ARG A 38 -4.93 -16.32 -1.70
N THR A 39 -4.66 -17.38 -0.95
CA THR A 39 -5.33 -18.66 -1.07
C THR A 39 -6.67 -18.73 -0.33
N GLU A 40 -6.97 -17.79 0.54
CA GLU A 40 -8.19 -17.73 1.36
C GLU A 40 -9.23 -16.76 0.83
N GLN A 41 -8.95 -16.08 -0.27
CA GLN A 41 -9.92 -15.17 -0.90
C GLN A 41 -11.07 -15.96 -1.52
N THR A 42 -12.27 -15.46 -1.30
CA THR A 42 -13.52 -15.97 -1.85
C THR A 42 -14.31 -14.84 -2.51
N ASN A 43 -15.37 -15.18 -3.26
CA ASN A 43 -16.28 -14.17 -3.81
C ASN A 43 -16.95 -13.32 -2.70
N ASP A 44 -17.12 -13.88 -1.52
CA ASP A 44 -17.76 -13.22 -0.39
C ASP A 44 -16.78 -12.46 0.50
N PHE A 45 -15.48 -12.82 0.47
CA PHE A 45 -14.45 -12.14 1.25
C PHE A 45 -13.16 -12.01 0.43
N ASN A 46 -12.87 -10.81 -0.02
CA ASN A 46 -11.74 -10.43 -0.85
C ASN A 46 -11.19 -9.05 -0.46
N TYR A 47 -10.13 -8.61 -1.12
CA TYR A 47 -9.51 -7.31 -0.84
C TYR A 47 -10.47 -6.14 -0.96
N ALA A 48 -11.38 -6.13 -1.95
CA ALA A 48 -12.32 -5.02 -2.15
C ALA A 48 -13.28 -4.88 -0.94
N ARG A 49 -13.86 -5.99 -0.47
CA ARG A 49 -14.73 -5.99 0.71
C ARG A 49 -13.99 -5.67 1.99
N LEU A 50 -12.76 -6.17 2.12
CA LEU A 50 -11.93 -5.86 3.28
C LEU A 50 -11.60 -4.38 3.35
N LEU A 51 -11.23 -3.75 2.24
CA LEU A 51 -10.89 -2.32 2.23
C LEU A 51 -12.14 -1.43 2.42
N ASP A 52 -13.31 -1.81 1.90
CA ASP A 52 -14.57 -1.13 2.23
C ASP A 52 -14.86 -1.18 3.74
N LEU A 53 -14.58 -2.29 4.40
CA LEU A 53 -14.67 -2.41 5.85
C LEU A 53 -13.65 -1.51 6.55
N VAL A 54 -12.40 -1.52 6.11
CA VAL A 54 -11.30 -0.71 6.68
C VAL A 54 -11.63 0.77 6.65
N VAL A 55 -12.12 1.29 5.52
CA VAL A 55 -12.52 2.70 5.38
C VAL A 55 -13.62 3.08 6.39
N ARG A 56 -14.61 2.20 6.60
CA ARG A 56 -15.69 2.42 7.58
C ARG A 56 -15.23 2.40 9.04
N MET A 57 -14.06 1.86 9.31
CA MET A 57 -13.46 1.87 10.65
C MET A 57 -12.79 3.20 11.00
N THR A 58 -12.83 4.18 10.11
CA THR A 58 -12.26 5.52 10.31
C THR A 58 -10.80 5.51 10.76
N PRO A 59 -9.88 4.86 10.01
CA PRO A 59 -8.47 4.85 10.36
C PRO A 59 -7.82 6.22 10.14
N ASP A 60 -6.86 6.57 10.99
CA ASP A 60 -5.96 7.70 10.74
C ASP A 60 -4.84 7.29 9.77
N VAL A 61 -4.45 5.99 9.82
CA VAL A 61 -3.38 5.44 8.98
C VAL A 61 -3.77 4.05 8.50
N ILE A 62 -3.61 3.82 7.21
CA ILE A 62 -3.78 2.50 6.60
C ILE A 62 -2.43 2.01 6.06
N ILE A 63 -2.13 0.74 6.28
CA ILE A 63 -0.91 0.11 5.81
C ILE A 63 -1.27 -1.12 5.01
N GLY A 64 -0.99 -1.09 3.71
CA GLY A 64 -1.00 -2.28 2.87
C GLY A 64 0.36 -2.99 2.94
N GLY A 65 0.37 -4.29 3.10
CA GLY A 65 1.62 -5.05 3.16
C GLY A 65 2.44 -4.90 1.89
N GLU A 66 1.85 -5.22 0.75
CA GLU A 66 2.49 -5.13 -0.57
C GLU A 66 1.44 -4.91 -1.67
N ILE A 67 1.81 -4.11 -2.69
CA ILE A 67 1.01 -3.99 -3.91
C ILE A 67 1.21 -5.24 -4.78
N SER A 68 0.12 -5.95 -5.01
CA SER A 68 0.04 -7.12 -5.90
C SER A 68 -0.98 -6.90 -7.00
N THR A 69 -1.06 -7.82 -7.97
CA THR A 69 -2.10 -7.77 -9.02
C THR A 69 -3.51 -7.84 -8.44
N ASP A 70 -3.70 -8.59 -7.33
CA ASP A 70 -5.02 -8.84 -6.75
C ASP A 70 -5.59 -7.64 -5.98
N ASN A 71 -4.71 -6.73 -5.49
CA ASN A 71 -5.13 -5.61 -4.66
C ASN A 71 -4.88 -4.23 -5.29
N ALA A 72 -4.12 -4.15 -6.38
CA ALA A 72 -3.67 -2.89 -6.95
C ALA A 72 -4.81 -1.92 -7.29
N SER A 73 -5.84 -2.37 -7.98
CA SER A 73 -6.99 -1.53 -8.36
C SER A 73 -7.73 -1.00 -7.13
N VAL A 74 -7.93 -1.84 -6.14
CA VAL A 74 -8.64 -1.48 -4.91
C VAL A 74 -7.84 -0.49 -4.07
N LEU A 75 -6.52 -0.66 -3.97
CA LEU A 75 -5.62 0.28 -3.30
C LEU A 75 -5.61 1.64 -4.01
N TRP A 76 -5.62 1.65 -5.34
CA TRP A 76 -5.71 2.87 -6.12
C TRP A 76 -7.02 3.63 -5.89
N GLU A 77 -8.14 2.93 -5.92
CA GLU A 77 -9.46 3.51 -5.63
C GLU A 77 -9.50 4.11 -4.21
N MET A 78 -8.93 3.41 -3.23
CA MET A 78 -8.88 3.89 -1.86
C MET A 78 -8.08 5.19 -1.70
N LEU A 79 -6.96 5.37 -2.42
CA LEU A 79 -6.21 6.63 -2.44
C LEU A 79 -7.05 7.80 -2.96
N GLY A 80 -8.09 7.53 -3.75
CA GLY A 80 -9.06 8.52 -4.22
C GLY A 80 -10.10 8.93 -3.19
N THR A 81 -10.21 8.25 -2.05
CA THR A 81 -11.25 8.50 -1.03
C THR A 81 -10.86 9.50 0.07
N GLY A 82 -9.68 10.14 -0.06
CA GLY A 82 -9.22 11.15 0.90
C GLY A 82 -8.48 10.60 2.12
N HIS A 83 -8.01 9.36 2.07
CA HIS A 83 -7.12 8.80 3.10
C HIS A 83 -5.66 9.17 2.80
N ASP A 84 -5.19 10.27 3.37
CA ASP A 84 -3.87 10.85 3.08
C ASP A 84 -2.70 10.05 3.67
N HIS A 85 -2.95 9.23 4.68
CA HIS A 85 -1.93 8.44 5.35
C HIS A 85 -2.03 6.96 5.00
N PHE A 86 -1.63 6.64 3.77
CA PHE A 86 -1.53 5.29 3.28
C PHE A 86 -0.07 4.92 3.00
N TYR A 87 0.37 3.79 3.51
CA TYR A 87 1.71 3.25 3.30
C TYR A 87 1.66 1.84 2.77
N THR A 88 2.52 1.52 1.83
CA THR A 88 2.63 0.19 1.25
C THR A 88 4.03 -0.06 0.71
N THR A 89 4.29 -1.26 0.23
CA THR A 89 5.53 -1.61 -0.48
C THR A 89 5.22 -2.09 -1.89
N ILE A 90 6.18 -1.94 -2.78
CA ILE A 90 6.12 -2.46 -4.15
C ILE A 90 7.51 -2.88 -4.59
N HIS A 91 7.62 -4.00 -5.29
CA HIS A 91 8.85 -4.41 -5.94
C HIS A 91 8.96 -3.77 -7.33
N ALA A 92 10.03 -3.00 -7.53
CA ALA A 92 10.39 -2.35 -8.79
C ALA A 92 11.91 -2.12 -8.87
N GLU A 93 12.44 -1.93 -10.07
CA GLU A 93 13.87 -1.72 -10.30
C GLU A 93 14.36 -0.34 -9.87
N SER A 94 13.48 0.66 -9.92
CA SER A 94 13.74 2.04 -9.53
C SER A 94 12.48 2.69 -8.95
N ALA A 95 12.62 3.85 -8.31
CA ALA A 95 11.49 4.61 -7.81
C ALA A 95 10.56 5.03 -8.95
N GLU A 96 11.12 5.44 -10.09
CA GLU A 96 10.34 5.78 -11.29
C GLU A 96 9.63 4.56 -11.88
N ALA A 97 10.28 3.39 -11.94
CA ALA A 97 9.68 2.15 -12.41
C ALA A 97 8.54 1.64 -11.51
N ALA A 98 8.49 2.06 -10.24
CA ALA A 98 7.42 1.68 -9.33
C ALA A 98 6.04 2.17 -9.79
N TYR A 99 5.96 3.37 -10.36
CA TYR A 99 4.70 3.90 -10.92
C TYR A 99 4.21 3.04 -12.08
N ALA A 100 5.11 2.68 -13.01
CA ALA A 100 4.77 1.81 -14.13
C ALA A 100 4.32 0.43 -13.64
N ALA A 101 5.05 -0.16 -12.69
CA ALA A 101 4.72 -1.45 -12.10
C ALA A 101 3.35 -1.44 -11.37
N PHE A 102 3.00 -0.34 -10.73
CA PHE A 102 1.69 -0.21 -10.10
C PHE A 102 0.58 -0.06 -11.15
N ALA A 103 0.77 0.82 -12.14
CA ALA A 103 -0.19 1.00 -13.24
C ALA A 103 -0.45 -0.33 -13.98
N ASP A 104 0.60 -1.09 -14.30
CA ASP A 104 0.46 -2.38 -15.00
C ASP A 104 -0.33 -3.41 -14.18
N ARG A 105 -0.19 -3.42 -12.85
CA ARG A 105 -1.00 -4.27 -11.96
C ARG A 105 -2.48 -3.83 -11.94
N ILE A 106 -2.76 -2.53 -11.97
CA ILE A 106 -4.14 -2.01 -12.06
C ILE A 106 -4.77 -2.42 -13.40
N LEU A 107 -4.06 -2.23 -14.50
CA LEU A 107 -4.55 -2.54 -15.86
C LEU A 107 -4.86 -4.03 -16.04
N HIS A 108 -4.24 -4.91 -15.26
CA HIS A 108 -4.56 -6.33 -15.30
C HIS A 108 -6.03 -6.62 -14.93
N THR A 109 -6.59 -5.89 -13.99
CA THR A 109 -7.97 -6.03 -13.53
C THR A 109 -8.91 -4.96 -14.09
N GLN A 110 -8.37 -3.80 -14.47
CA GLN A 110 -9.10 -2.62 -14.94
C GLN A 110 -8.53 -2.11 -16.28
N PRO A 111 -8.67 -2.86 -17.38
CA PRO A 111 -8.02 -2.54 -18.65
C PRO A 111 -8.60 -1.28 -19.35
N ALA A 112 -9.67 -0.71 -18.83
CA ALA A 112 -10.29 0.51 -19.38
C ALA A 112 -9.53 1.79 -19.02
N TYR A 113 -8.61 1.76 -18.04
CA TYR A 113 -7.79 2.92 -17.70
C TYR A 113 -6.73 3.19 -18.78
N ASP A 114 -6.41 4.46 -19.01
CA ASP A 114 -5.21 4.84 -19.76
C ASP A 114 -3.96 4.73 -18.87
N ARG A 115 -2.95 4.03 -19.36
CA ARG A 115 -1.71 3.79 -18.63
C ARG A 115 -0.94 5.08 -18.31
N GLY A 116 -0.90 5.98 -19.29
CA GLY A 116 -0.17 7.26 -19.18
C GLY A 116 -0.85 8.17 -18.17
N GLU A 117 -2.17 8.26 -18.20
CA GLU A 117 -2.96 9.04 -17.25
C GLU A 117 -2.82 8.50 -15.83
N LEU A 118 -2.87 7.17 -15.63
CA LEU A 118 -2.64 6.55 -14.33
C LEU A 118 -1.28 6.94 -13.76
N ILE A 119 -0.20 6.79 -14.52
CA ILE A 119 1.16 7.15 -14.08
C ILE A 119 1.25 8.64 -13.75
N ALA A 120 0.67 9.50 -14.58
CA ALA A 120 0.67 10.94 -14.35
C ALA A 120 -0.07 11.33 -13.07
N GLU A 121 -1.19 10.67 -12.77
CA GLU A 121 -1.93 10.86 -11.52
C GLU A 121 -1.19 10.31 -10.31
N MET A 122 -0.59 9.12 -10.42
CA MET A 122 0.21 8.54 -9.34
C MET A 122 1.34 9.46 -8.92
N LYS A 123 2.08 10.04 -9.85
CA LYS A 123 3.16 10.99 -9.59
C LYS A 123 2.73 12.25 -8.82
N LYS A 124 1.47 12.63 -8.93
CA LYS A 124 0.91 13.75 -8.16
C LYS A 124 0.55 13.38 -6.74
N LYS A 125 0.10 12.14 -6.53
CA LYS A 125 -0.51 11.67 -5.27
C LYS A 125 0.42 10.84 -4.39
N ILE A 126 1.38 10.13 -4.99
CA ILE A 126 2.20 9.12 -4.31
C ILE A 126 3.65 9.58 -4.25
N ARG A 127 4.29 9.39 -3.12
CA ARG A 127 5.74 9.48 -2.96
C ARG A 127 6.33 8.08 -2.92
N VAL A 128 7.31 7.83 -3.77
CA VAL A 128 8.03 6.56 -3.80
C VAL A 128 9.40 6.74 -3.16
N VAL A 129 9.70 5.89 -2.19
CA VAL A 129 11.00 5.85 -1.52
C VAL A 129 11.68 4.56 -1.89
N GLN A 130 12.77 4.65 -2.65
CA GLN A 130 13.56 3.48 -3.01
C GLN A 130 14.56 3.13 -1.91
N LEU A 131 14.61 1.85 -1.60
CA LEU A 131 15.57 1.26 -0.67
C LEU A 131 16.52 0.35 -1.43
N SER A 132 17.79 0.69 -1.46
CA SER A 132 18.84 -0.17 -1.99
C SER A 132 19.65 -0.82 -0.86
N ARG A 133 20.25 -1.96 -1.16
CA ARG A 133 21.17 -2.63 -0.24
C ARG A 133 22.59 -2.19 -0.55
N ASP A 134 23.26 -1.62 0.43
CA ASP A 134 24.70 -1.36 0.40
C ASP A 134 25.37 -2.25 1.46
N GLY A 135 26.00 -3.32 1.00
CA GLY A 135 26.53 -4.36 1.90
C GLY A 135 25.44 -4.99 2.76
N THR A 136 25.51 -4.81 4.08
CA THR A 136 24.54 -5.31 5.06
C THR A 136 23.43 -4.30 5.41
N LEU A 137 23.59 -3.03 5.00
CA LEU A 137 22.67 -1.95 5.31
C LEU A 137 21.68 -1.71 4.17
N ARG A 138 20.48 -1.24 4.53
CA ARG A 138 19.53 -0.67 3.57
C ARG A 138 19.55 0.84 3.71
N ALA A 139 19.73 1.53 2.59
CA ALA A 139 19.75 2.98 2.53
C ALA A 139 18.64 3.48 1.60
N VAL A 140 18.12 4.67 1.88
CA VAL A 140 17.27 5.40 0.94
C VAL A 140 18.18 5.94 -0.16
N THR A 141 17.91 5.56 -1.41
CA THR A 141 18.73 5.94 -2.57
C THR A 141 18.00 6.92 -3.48
N GLU A 142 16.68 6.92 -3.45
CA GLU A 142 15.87 7.81 -4.28
C GLU A 142 14.53 8.10 -3.59
N VAL A 143 14.01 9.32 -3.78
CA VAL A 143 12.65 9.75 -3.40
C VAL A 143 12.06 10.56 -4.54
N VAL A 144 10.94 10.12 -5.09
CA VAL A 144 10.21 10.78 -6.20
C VAL A 144 8.74 10.94 -5.85
#